data_b6230d96c5c236d02e91784c522ce541
#
_entry.id   b6230d96c5c236d02e91784c522ce541
#
_cell.length_a   1.000
_cell.length_b   1.000
_cell.length_c   1.000
_cell.angle_alpha   90.00
_cell.angle_beta   90.00
_cell.angle_gamma   90.00
#
_symmetry.space_group_name_H-M   'P 1'
#
loop_
_entity.id
_entity.type
_entity.pdbx_description
1 polymer ?
#
loop_
_entity_poly.entity_id
_entity_poly.type
_entity_poly.pdbx_seq_one_letter_code
_entity_poly.pdbx_strand_id
1 'polypeptide(L)'
;EDPIQEEFSKSCRKSIRRALKSGIDYKVIENPENIDEFLKIYYSTMDRNHASTYYYFDKSYFDKCLKYYRKNIILVEAIYKNNIIAAGFYFYYNRILQAHLSGTLSEYLHLSPAYIIKYATARWAKEHGMSYIHYGGGTSNSLEDPLYLFKKKFTKNTEFEYWIGKKIWNSEVYEELCKQKDVEETDYFPAYRK
;
A
#
# COMPACT_ATOMS: atom_id res chain seq x y z
N GLU A 1 22.79 -11.21 -1.97
CA GLU A 1 22.09 -10.76 -3.17
C GLU A 1 21.42 -9.42 -2.92
N ASP A 2 21.33 -8.59 -3.94
CA ASP A 2 20.71 -7.26 -3.83
C ASP A 2 19.28 -7.28 -4.39
N PRO A 3 18.23 -7.29 -3.54
CA PRO A 3 16.87 -7.41 -4.00
C PRO A 3 16.45 -6.30 -4.97
N ILE A 4 17.09 -5.13 -4.90
CA ILE A 4 16.84 -4.03 -5.84
C ILE A 4 17.34 -4.39 -7.25
N GLN A 5 18.46 -5.09 -7.37
CA GLN A 5 18.96 -5.52 -8.68
C GLN A 5 18.19 -6.72 -9.23
N GLU A 6 17.74 -7.61 -8.38
CA GLU A 6 17.10 -8.86 -8.75
C GLU A 6 15.60 -8.69 -9.02
N GLU A 7 14.89 -8.05 -8.09
CA GLU A 7 13.43 -7.92 -8.16
C GLU A 7 12.95 -6.70 -8.94
N PHE A 8 13.67 -5.56 -8.86
CA PHE A 8 13.21 -4.35 -9.51
C PHE A 8 13.48 -4.36 -11.02
N SER A 9 12.47 -4.07 -11.82
CA SER A 9 12.63 -3.97 -13.28
C SER A 9 13.64 -2.89 -13.68
N LYS A 10 14.24 -3.02 -14.87
CA LYS A 10 15.20 -2.04 -15.40
C LYS A 10 14.61 -0.62 -15.46
N SER A 11 13.35 -0.51 -15.88
CA SER A 11 12.64 0.77 -15.95
C SER A 11 12.40 1.37 -14.55
N CYS A 12 12.07 0.54 -13.56
CA CYS A 12 11.93 0.94 -12.17
C CYS A 12 13.23 1.52 -11.63
N ARG A 13 14.36 0.80 -11.78
CA ARG A 13 15.67 1.27 -11.34
C ARG A 13 16.10 2.57 -12.03
N LYS A 14 15.73 2.76 -13.30
CA LYS A 14 15.94 4.04 -14.01
C LYS A 14 15.14 5.18 -13.40
N SER A 15 13.86 4.94 -13.05
CA SER A 15 13.00 5.93 -12.40
C SER A 15 13.52 6.34 -11.02
N ILE A 16 13.95 5.37 -10.20
CA ILE A 16 14.57 5.63 -8.90
C ILE A 16 15.81 6.51 -9.05
N ARG A 17 16.75 6.14 -9.94
CA ARG A 17 17.96 6.93 -10.16
C ARG A 17 17.64 8.36 -10.63
N ARG A 18 16.62 8.55 -11.46
CA ARG A 18 16.19 9.88 -11.90
C ARG A 18 15.62 10.69 -10.75
N ALA A 19 14.77 10.08 -9.92
CA ALA A 19 14.18 10.74 -8.76
C ALA A 19 15.25 11.16 -7.74
N LEU A 20 16.21 10.29 -7.41
CA LEU A 20 17.34 10.65 -6.54
C LEU A 20 18.19 11.79 -7.13
N LYS A 21 18.48 11.75 -8.45
CA LYS A 21 19.23 12.83 -9.13
C LYS A 21 18.48 14.15 -9.15
N SER A 22 17.15 14.16 -9.08
CA SER A 22 16.37 15.40 -8.99
C SER A 22 16.38 16.03 -7.58
N GLY A 23 17.07 15.42 -6.62
CA GLY A 23 17.23 15.90 -5.26
C GLY A 23 16.16 15.42 -4.28
N ILE A 24 15.42 14.34 -4.63
CA ILE A 24 14.55 13.69 -3.64
C ILE A 24 15.43 12.86 -2.70
N ASP A 25 15.26 13.09 -1.42
CA ASP A 25 15.80 12.27 -0.33
C ASP A 25 14.68 11.45 0.33
N TYR A 26 15.01 10.61 1.29
CA TYR A 26 14.03 9.83 2.04
C TYR A 26 14.43 9.64 3.50
N LYS A 27 13.43 9.39 4.32
CA LYS A 27 13.59 9.05 5.72
C LYS A 27 12.72 7.84 6.06
N VAL A 28 13.23 6.93 6.87
CA VAL A 28 12.47 5.84 7.48
C VAL A 28 12.38 6.09 8.97
N ILE A 29 11.17 6.12 9.51
CA ILE A 29 10.88 6.37 10.91
C ILE A 29 10.31 5.10 11.51
N GLU A 30 11.04 4.49 12.42
CA GLU A 30 10.56 3.35 13.19
C GLU A 30 9.80 3.82 14.42
N ASN A 31 8.79 3.06 14.83
CA ASN A 31 7.98 3.36 16.01
C ASN A 31 7.43 4.80 16.02
N PRO A 32 6.78 5.26 14.94
CA PRO A 32 6.38 6.67 14.82
C PRO A 32 5.46 7.08 15.97
N GLU A 33 5.69 8.27 16.53
CA GLU A 33 4.83 8.88 17.56
C GLU A 33 3.74 9.74 16.95
N ASN A 34 4.00 10.29 15.78
CA ASN A 34 3.11 11.16 15.03
C ASN A 34 3.07 10.73 13.55
N ILE A 35 1.89 10.78 12.95
CA ILE A 35 1.64 10.44 11.55
C ILE A 35 0.81 11.52 10.83
N ASP A 36 0.70 12.72 11.38
CA ASP A 36 -0.19 13.77 10.86
C ASP A 36 0.18 14.17 9.42
N GLU A 37 1.47 14.30 9.10
CA GLU A 37 1.91 14.60 7.73
C GLU A 37 1.59 13.44 6.76
N PHE A 38 1.76 12.19 7.19
CA PHE A 38 1.31 11.04 6.41
C PHE A 38 -0.20 11.12 6.14
N LEU A 39 -1.03 11.42 7.14
CA LEU A 39 -2.49 11.50 6.97
C LEU A 39 -2.89 12.57 5.97
N LYS A 40 -2.29 13.76 6.01
CA LYS A 40 -2.53 14.84 5.03
C LYS A 40 -2.25 14.36 3.60
N ILE A 41 -1.10 13.71 3.39
CA ILE A 41 -0.68 13.19 2.09
C ILE A 41 -1.59 12.03 1.63
N TYR A 42 -1.96 11.17 2.55
CA TYR A 42 -2.84 10.03 2.27
C TYR A 42 -4.23 10.49 1.84
N TYR A 43 -4.88 11.36 2.61
CA TYR A 43 -6.22 11.86 2.27
C TYR A 43 -6.21 12.67 0.96
N SER A 44 -5.22 13.52 0.75
CA SER A 44 -5.02 14.23 -0.54
C SER A 44 -4.92 13.25 -1.72
N THR A 45 -4.31 12.09 -1.51
CA THR A 45 -4.23 11.03 -2.52
C THR A 45 -5.58 10.36 -2.76
N MET A 46 -6.36 10.11 -1.69
CA MET A 46 -7.70 9.53 -1.80
C MET A 46 -8.65 10.48 -2.53
N ASP A 47 -8.61 11.78 -2.21
CA ASP A 47 -9.39 12.82 -2.88
C ASP A 47 -9.08 12.87 -4.38
N ARG A 48 -7.80 12.93 -4.74
CA ARG A 48 -7.35 12.95 -6.14
C ARG A 48 -7.82 11.72 -6.92
N ASN A 49 -7.84 10.55 -6.30
CA ASN A 49 -8.21 9.29 -6.94
C ASN A 49 -9.72 9.03 -6.89
N HIS A 50 -10.53 9.96 -6.34
CA HIS A 50 -11.96 9.78 -6.12
C HIS A 50 -12.26 8.44 -5.44
N ALA A 51 -11.45 8.11 -4.42
CA ALA A 51 -11.54 6.85 -3.70
C ALA A 51 -12.90 6.70 -3.00
N SER A 52 -13.40 5.48 -2.91
CA SER A 52 -14.63 5.23 -2.14
C SER A 52 -14.41 5.55 -0.65
N THR A 53 -15.51 5.82 0.06
CA THR A 53 -15.49 6.13 1.51
C THR A 53 -14.83 5.05 2.35
N TYR A 54 -14.80 3.82 1.86
CA TYR A 54 -14.10 2.69 2.49
C TYR A 54 -12.61 2.96 2.77
N TYR A 55 -11.96 3.78 1.94
CA TYR A 55 -10.54 4.10 2.09
C TYR A 55 -10.26 5.31 3.00
N TYR A 56 -11.29 5.99 3.48
CA TYR A 56 -11.12 7.12 4.41
C TYR A 56 -11.21 6.63 5.86
N PHE A 57 -10.14 5.94 6.29
CA PHE A 57 -10.02 5.52 7.68
C PHE A 57 -9.98 6.74 8.60
N ASP A 58 -10.80 6.73 9.64
CA ASP A 58 -10.84 7.81 10.61
C ASP A 58 -9.57 7.87 11.49
N LYS A 59 -9.42 8.99 12.21
CA LYS A 59 -8.29 9.16 13.13
C LYS A 59 -8.23 8.07 14.18
N SER A 60 -9.36 7.58 14.67
CA SER A 60 -9.42 6.54 15.72
C SER A 60 -8.81 5.22 15.27
N TYR A 61 -8.91 4.90 13.99
CA TYR A 61 -8.24 3.74 13.40
C TYR A 61 -6.70 3.86 13.57
N PHE A 62 -6.14 5.00 13.18
CA PHE A 62 -4.70 5.22 13.26
C PHE A 62 -4.22 5.34 14.70
N ASP A 63 -4.99 5.97 15.58
CA ASP A 63 -4.68 6.05 17.02
C ASP A 63 -4.61 4.64 17.63
N LYS A 64 -5.49 3.71 17.23
CA LYS A 64 -5.41 2.29 17.63
C LYS A 64 -4.19 1.61 17.04
N CYS A 65 -3.84 1.85 15.78
CA CYS A 65 -2.62 1.31 15.19
C CYS A 65 -1.38 1.73 15.98
N LEU A 66 -1.25 3.01 16.29
CA LEU A 66 -0.13 3.52 17.08
C LEU A 66 -0.16 3.01 18.52
N LYS A 67 -1.33 2.93 19.15
CA LYS A 67 -1.47 2.43 20.52
C LYS A 67 -1.03 0.98 20.68
N TYR A 68 -1.44 0.11 19.74
CA TYR A 68 -1.26 -1.33 19.91
C TYR A 68 -0.09 -1.92 19.11
N TYR A 69 0.28 -1.28 17.98
CA TYR A 69 1.24 -1.84 17.03
C TYR A 69 2.42 -0.91 16.71
N ARG A 70 2.59 0.21 17.42
CA ARG A 70 3.64 1.20 17.13
C ARG A 70 5.02 0.58 16.89
N LYS A 71 5.41 -0.40 17.71
CA LYS A 71 6.69 -1.11 17.61
C LYS A 71 6.83 -1.99 16.36
N ASN A 72 5.74 -2.16 15.61
CA ASN A 72 5.67 -2.92 14.37
C ASN A 72 5.31 -2.03 13.19
N ILE A 73 5.49 -0.72 13.31
CA ILE A 73 5.16 0.25 12.28
C ILE A 73 6.42 1.00 11.87
N ILE A 74 6.56 1.19 10.55
CA ILE A 74 7.46 2.18 9.98
C ILE A 74 6.69 3.16 9.11
N LEU A 75 7.11 4.44 9.15
CA LEU A 75 6.77 5.44 8.15
C LEU A 75 7.97 5.62 7.22
N VAL A 76 7.70 5.67 5.92
CA VAL A 76 8.69 5.98 4.91
C VAL A 76 8.28 7.28 4.24
N GLU A 77 9.13 8.28 4.28
CA GLU A 77 8.89 9.61 3.73
C GLU A 77 9.84 9.89 2.58
N ALA A 78 9.31 10.43 1.48
CA ALA A 78 10.11 11.02 0.41
C ALA A 78 10.12 12.54 0.57
N ILE A 79 11.32 13.13 0.58
CA ILE A 79 11.56 14.52 0.94
C ILE A 79 12.16 15.26 -0.26
N TYR A 80 11.60 16.40 -0.60
CA TYR A 80 12.13 17.27 -1.64
C TYR A 80 12.10 18.74 -1.15
N LYS A 81 13.26 19.40 -1.19
CA LYS A 81 13.42 20.79 -0.70
C LYS A 81 12.81 21.00 0.69
N ASN A 82 13.12 20.09 1.62
CA ASN A 82 12.64 20.06 3.00
C ASN A 82 11.14 19.82 3.18
N ASN A 83 10.38 19.51 2.13
CA ASN A 83 8.97 19.14 2.21
C ASN A 83 8.79 17.63 2.05
N ILE A 84 7.91 17.02 2.84
CA ILE A 84 7.48 15.64 2.67
C ILE A 84 6.49 15.62 1.50
N ILE A 85 6.86 14.97 0.40
CA ILE A 85 6.10 14.96 -0.86
C ILE A 85 5.37 13.65 -1.15
N ALA A 86 5.78 12.59 -0.45
CA ALA A 86 5.08 11.31 -0.43
C ALA A 86 5.39 10.60 0.88
N ALA A 87 4.46 9.76 1.33
CA ALA A 87 4.66 8.97 2.53
C ALA A 87 3.99 7.59 2.40
N GLY A 88 4.55 6.61 3.11
CA GLY A 88 4.03 5.26 3.19
C GLY A 88 4.00 4.75 4.62
N PHE A 89 2.90 4.10 4.97
CA PHE A 89 2.64 3.48 6.26
C PHE A 89 2.71 1.96 6.11
N TYR A 90 3.57 1.32 6.88
CA TYR A 90 3.86 -0.10 6.79
C TYR A 90 3.79 -0.76 8.15
N PHE A 91 3.28 -2.00 8.17
CA PHE A 91 3.42 -2.88 9.30
C PHE A 91 4.54 -3.89 9.05
N TYR A 92 5.26 -4.31 10.10
CA TYR A 92 6.19 -5.41 9.99
C TYR A 92 6.05 -6.37 11.18
N TYR A 93 6.11 -7.66 10.88
CA TYR A 93 6.08 -8.73 11.86
C TYR A 93 6.62 -10.01 11.25
N ASN A 94 7.31 -10.81 12.05
CA ASN A 94 7.81 -12.13 11.64
C ASN A 94 8.55 -12.13 10.30
N ARG A 95 9.44 -11.15 10.11
CA ARG A 95 10.25 -10.96 8.88
C ARG A 95 9.45 -10.65 7.62
N ILE A 96 8.21 -10.23 7.75
CA ILE A 96 7.36 -9.75 6.66
C ILE A 96 7.07 -8.27 6.87
N LEU A 97 7.30 -7.46 5.85
CA LEU A 97 6.93 -6.06 5.80
C LEU A 97 5.69 -5.89 4.90
N GLN A 98 4.60 -5.46 5.49
CA GLN A 98 3.31 -5.26 4.80
C GLN A 98 3.14 -3.80 4.40
N ALA A 99 3.07 -3.52 3.10
CA ALA A 99 2.66 -2.22 2.61
C ALA A 99 1.17 -2.03 2.87
N HIS A 100 0.84 -1.09 3.75
CA HIS A 100 -0.55 -0.85 4.14
C HIS A 100 -1.16 0.31 3.35
N LEU A 101 -0.71 1.52 3.59
CA LEU A 101 -1.23 2.73 2.95
C LEU A 101 -0.07 3.61 2.45
N SER A 102 -0.30 4.38 1.40
CA SER A 102 0.66 5.35 0.92
C SER A 102 -0.02 6.48 0.16
N GLY A 103 0.63 7.61 0.10
CA GLY A 103 0.15 8.77 -0.64
C GLY A 103 1.30 9.55 -1.28
N THR A 104 0.92 10.41 -2.23
CA THR A 104 1.83 11.32 -2.95
C THR A 104 1.10 12.60 -3.26
N LEU A 105 1.69 13.74 -2.94
CA LEU A 105 1.15 15.05 -3.29
C LEU A 105 1.12 15.25 -4.82
N SER A 106 0.01 15.79 -5.32
CA SER A 106 -0.28 15.87 -6.77
C SER A 106 0.77 16.68 -7.53
N GLU A 107 1.22 17.78 -6.96
CA GLU A 107 2.20 18.69 -7.56
C GLU A 107 3.58 18.06 -7.77
N TYR A 108 3.89 16.98 -7.04
CA TYR A 108 5.19 16.30 -7.13
C TYR A 108 5.16 14.98 -7.90
N LEU A 109 4.04 14.58 -8.49
CA LEU A 109 3.92 13.32 -9.25
C LEU A 109 4.98 13.22 -10.36
N HIS A 110 5.32 14.34 -11.01
CA HIS A 110 6.32 14.41 -12.08
C HIS A 110 7.73 14.00 -11.63
N LEU A 111 8.05 14.11 -10.33
CA LEU A 111 9.31 13.69 -9.72
C LEU A 111 9.34 12.19 -9.39
N SER A 112 8.20 11.48 -9.48
CA SER A 112 8.07 10.05 -9.21
C SER A 112 8.42 9.62 -7.78
N PRO A 113 7.98 10.32 -6.72
CA PRO A 113 8.40 10.04 -5.33
C PRO A 113 7.91 8.68 -4.82
N ALA A 114 6.83 8.11 -5.36
CA ALA A 114 6.38 6.76 -5.03
C ALA A 114 7.45 5.68 -5.29
N TYR A 115 8.33 5.89 -6.27
CA TYR A 115 9.48 4.99 -6.49
C TYR A 115 10.52 5.09 -5.37
N ILE A 116 10.70 6.29 -4.79
CA ILE A 116 11.61 6.49 -3.66
C ILE A 116 11.05 5.85 -2.40
N ILE A 117 9.75 5.95 -2.14
CA ILE A 117 9.11 5.21 -1.03
C ILE A 117 9.41 3.71 -1.14
N LYS A 118 9.20 3.09 -2.31
CA LYS A 118 9.46 1.66 -2.50
C LYS A 118 10.96 1.30 -2.40
N TYR A 119 11.83 2.18 -2.90
CA TYR A 119 13.28 2.02 -2.79
C TYR A 119 13.75 2.05 -1.33
N ALA A 120 13.33 3.06 -0.58
CA ALA A 120 13.65 3.19 0.84
C ALA A 120 13.13 2.01 1.66
N THR A 121 11.88 1.58 1.37
CA THR A 121 11.27 0.40 1.98
C THR A 121 12.09 -0.87 1.74
N ALA A 122 12.55 -1.10 0.50
CA ALA A 122 13.34 -2.28 0.16
C ALA A 122 14.73 -2.25 0.81
N ARG A 123 15.35 -1.09 0.92
CA ARG A 123 16.62 -0.93 1.63
C ARG A 123 16.47 -1.23 3.11
N TRP A 124 15.50 -0.61 3.77
CA TRP A 124 15.21 -0.84 5.17
C TRP A 124 14.91 -2.34 5.44
N ALA A 125 14.08 -2.96 4.62
CA ALA A 125 13.74 -4.37 4.74
C ALA A 125 14.97 -5.28 4.65
N LYS A 126 15.88 -5.01 3.73
CA LYS A 126 17.16 -5.74 3.61
C LYS A 126 18.02 -5.56 4.85
N GLU A 127 18.21 -4.33 5.31
CA GLU A 127 19.02 -3.98 6.48
C GLU A 127 18.49 -4.61 7.77
N HIS A 128 17.16 -4.82 7.87
CA HIS A 128 16.49 -5.43 9.04
C HIS A 128 16.16 -6.92 8.87
N GLY A 129 16.72 -7.58 7.85
CA GLY A 129 16.58 -9.03 7.65
C GLY A 129 15.17 -9.49 7.34
N MET A 130 14.32 -8.63 6.74
CA MET A 130 13.00 -9.02 6.26
C MET A 130 13.12 -10.04 5.13
N SER A 131 12.28 -11.07 5.16
CA SER A 131 12.24 -12.08 4.10
C SER A 131 11.39 -11.64 2.91
N TYR A 132 10.31 -10.89 3.19
CA TYR A 132 9.35 -10.48 2.18
C TYR A 132 8.85 -9.06 2.42
N ILE A 133 8.57 -8.36 1.31
CA ILE A 133 7.75 -7.15 1.30
C ILE A 133 6.46 -7.47 0.57
N HIS A 134 5.34 -7.51 1.29
CA HIS A 134 4.03 -7.75 0.72
C HIS A 134 3.41 -6.42 0.25
N TYR A 135 3.31 -6.22 -1.06
CA TYR A 135 2.78 -4.98 -1.64
C TYR A 135 1.26 -4.98 -1.84
N GLY A 136 0.59 -6.13 -1.63
CA GLY A 136 -0.82 -6.31 -1.96
C GLY A 136 -1.08 -6.36 -3.47
N GLY A 137 -2.33 -6.55 -3.86
CA GLY A 137 -2.77 -6.59 -5.25
C GLY A 137 -3.04 -5.22 -5.87
N GLY A 138 -3.77 -5.22 -6.99
CA GLY A 138 -4.34 -4.04 -7.64
C GLY A 138 -5.63 -3.56 -6.98
N THR A 139 -6.38 -2.72 -7.67
CA THR A 139 -7.74 -2.30 -7.30
C THR A 139 -8.81 -3.24 -7.87
N SER A 140 -8.44 -4.08 -8.83
CA SER A 140 -9.27 -5.08 -9.48
C SER A 140 -8.50 -6.39 -9.68
N ASN A 141 -9.19 -7.43 -10.16
CA ASN A 141 -8.59 -8.72 -10.52
C ASN A 141 -7.98 -8.73 -11.94
N SER A 142 -7.97 -7.59 -12.63
CA SER A 142 -7.40 -7.49 -13.97
C SER A 142 -5.87 -7.48 -13.93
N LEU A 143 -5.25 -8.24 -14.83
CA LEU A 143 -3.80 -8.17 -15.06
C LEU A 143 -3.35 -6.84 -15.68
N GLU A 144 -4.30 -6.06 -16.23
CA GLU A 144 -4.10 -4.70 -16.76
C GLU A 144 -4.34 -3.60 -15.70
N ASP A 145 -4.63 -3.97 -14.45
CA ASP A 145 -4.84 -2.99 -13.37
C ASP A 145 -3.60 -2.09 -13.19
N PRO A 146 -3.74 -0.76 -13.27
CA PRO A 146 -2.59 0.15 -13.22
C PRO A 146 -1.79 0.07 -11.92
N LEU A 147 -2.47 -0.18 -10.78
CA LEU A 147 -1.80 -0.30 -9.48
C LEU A 147 -1.04 -1.63 -9.38
N TYR A 148 -1.63 -2.73 -9.89
CA TYR A 148 -0.94 -4.01 -10.00
C TYR A 148 0.30 -3.89 -10.88
N LEU A 149 0.17 -3.33 -12.09
CA LEU A 149 1.29 -3.12 -13.02
C LEU A 149 2.38 -2.22 -12.44
N PHE A 150 2.00 -1.21 -11.63
CA PHE A 150 2.97 -0.40 -10.91
C PHE A 150 3.75 -1.24 -9.88
N LYS A 151 3.04 -2.01 -9.05
CA LYS A 151 3.66 -2.87 -8.02
C LYS A 151 4.55 -3.96 -8.61
N LYS A 152 4.14 -4.56 -9.72
CA LYS A 152 4.89 -5.58 -10.46
C LYS A 152 6.28 -5.12 -10.90
N LYS A 153 6.51 -3.81 -11.06
CA LYS A 153 7.84 -3.26 -11.37
C LYS A 153 8.88 -3.49 -10.27
N PHE A 154 8.43 -3.77 -9.05
CA PHE A 154 9.27 -4.00 -7.88
C PHE A 154 9.39 -5.47 -7.48
N THR A 155 8.73 -6.39 -8.18
CA THR A 155 8.62 -7.82 -7.84
C THR A 155 8.68 -8.70 -9.08
N LYS A 156 9.60 -8.48 -10.00
CA LYS A 156 9.62 -9.19 -11.29
C LYS A 156 9.78 -10.72 -11.18
N ASN A 157 10.34 -11.21 -10.08
CA ASN A 157 10.61 -12.62 -9.86
C ASN A 157 9.73 -13.25 -8.77
N THR A 158 8.95 -12.44 -8.04
CA THR A 158 8.22 -12.89 -6.85
C THR A 158 6.76 -12.42 -6.93
N GLU A 159 5.90 -13.26 -7.46
CA GLU A 159 4.47 -13.01 -7.62
C GLU A 159 3.69 -14.21 -7.08
N PHE A 160 2.71 -13.96 -6.20
CA PHE A 160 1.89 -14.98 -5.59
C PHE A 160 0.43 -14.76 -5.94
N GLU A 161 -0.29 -15.84 -6.18
CA GLU A 161 -1.74 -15.82 -6.32
C GLU A 161 -2.41 -15.69 -4.95
N TYR A 162 -3.48 -14.91 -4.89
CA TYR A 162 -4.31 -14.76 -3.71
C TYR A 162 -5.64 -15.47 -3.91
N TRP A 163 -5.92 -16.44 -3.05
CA TRP A 163 -7.13 -17.26 -3.11
C TRP A 163 -8.06 -16.95 -1.95
N ILE A 164 -9.36 -16.82 -2.24
CA ILE A 164 -10.41 -16.64 -1.24
C ILE A 164 -11.31 -17.86 -1.24
N GLY A 165 -11.43 -18.53 -0.11
CA GLY A 165 -12.43 -19.57 0.11
C GLY A 165 -13.79 -18.95 0.48
N LYS A 166 -14.86 -19.41 -0.17
CA LYS A 166 -16.24 -18.98 0.11
C LYS A 166 -17.07 -20.22 0.49
N LYS A 167 -17.87 -20.12 1.56
CA LYS A 167 -18.79 -21.20 1.95
C LYS A 167 -20.07 -20.60 2.57
N ILE A 168 -21.22 -21.04 2.08
CA ILE A 168 -22.52 -20.76 2.67
C ILE A 168 -22.84 -21.93 3.62
N TRP A 169 -22.99 -21.62 4.91
CA TRP A 169 -23.27 -22.62 5.94
C TRP A 169 -24.74 -22.95 6.07
N ASN A 170 -25.62 -21.97 5.82
CA ASN A 170 -27.07 -22.10 5.82
C ASN A 170 -27.64 -21.37 4.62
N SER A 171 -28.06 -22.14 3.60
CA SER A 171 -28.55 -21.60 2.33
C SER A 171 -29.85 -20.84 2.51
N GLU A 172 -30.77 -21.32 3.34
CA GLU A 172 -32.08 -20.67 3.57
C GLU A 172 -31.90 -19.27 4.15
N VAL A 173 -31.07 -19.14 5.21
CA VAL A 173 -30.77 -17.84 5.84
C VAL A 173 -30.01 -16.94 4.88
N TYR A 174 -29.08 -17.47 4.10
CA TYR A 174 -28.34 -16.68 3.11
C TYR A 174 -29.25 -16.10 2.03
N GLU A 175 -30.16 -16.92 1.47
CA GLU A 175 -31.14 -16.51 0.47
C GLU A 175 -32.14 -15.49 1.03
N GLU A 176 -32.58 -15.66 2.28
CA GLU A 176 -33.47 -14.71 2.94
C GLU A 176 -32.77 -13.35 3.12
N LEU A 177 -31.52 -13.33 3.56
CA LEU A 177 -30.74 -12.08 3.69
C LEU A 177 -30.53 -11.39 2.33
N CYS A 178 -30.31 -12.14 1.27
CA CYS A 178 -30.18 -11.60 -0.09
C CYS A 178 -31.53 -11.01 -0.57
N LYS A 179 -32.66 -11.68 -0.31
CA LYS A 179 -34.00 -11.16 -0.63
C LYS A 179 -34.33 -9.89 0.14
N GLN A 180 -34.02 -9.84 1.44
CA GLN A 180 -34.24 -8.63 2.28
C GLN A 180 -33.44 -7.41 1.79
N LYS A 181 -32.34 -7.62 1.09
CA LYS A 181 -31.47 -6.58 0.55
C LYS A 181 -31.69 -6.31 -0.93
N ASP A 182 -32.66 -6.99 -1.55
CA ASP A 182 -32.96 -6.90 -2.99
C ASP A 182 -31.69 -7.01 -3.85
N VAL A 183 -30.89 -8.04 -3.54
CA VAL A 183 -29.57 -8.23 -4.16
C VAL A 183 -29.75 -8.81 -5.56
N GLU A 184 -29.30 -8.09 -6.57
CA GLU A 184 -29.13 -8.61 -7.92
C GLU A 184 -27.98 -9.63 -7.98
N GLU A 185 -27.92 -10.42 -9.07
CA GLU A 185 -26.84 -11.36 -9.32
C GLU A 185 -25.46 -10.67 -9.26
N THR A 186 -24.53 -11.21 -8.47
CA THR A 186 -23.24 -10.58 -8.21
C THR A 186 -22.18 -11.61 -7.82
N ASP A 187 -20.94 -11.38 -8.25
CA ASP A 187 -19.75 -12.12 -7.79
C ASP A 187 -19.27 -11.71 -6.39
N TYR A 188 -19.84 -10.63 -5.83
CA TYR A 188 -19.49 -10.16 -4.48
C TYR A 188 -19.95 -11.15 -3.41
N PHE A 189 -19.11 -11.45 -2.43
CA PHE A 189 -19.45 -12.39 -1.37
C PHE A 189 -19.14 -11.81 0.03
N PRO A 190 -20.07 -11.92 0.98
CA PRO A 190 -21.44 -12.43 0.80
C PRO A 190 -22.32 -11.40 0.06
N ALA A 191 -23.17 -11.88 -0.85
CA ALA A 191 -23.93 -11.02 -1.76
C ALA A 191 -24.75 -9.95 -1.05
N TYR A 192 -25.38 -10.28 0.08
CA TYR A 192 -26.20 -9.36 0.89
C TYR A 192 -25.40 -8.19 1.55
N ARG A 193 -24.09 -8.10 1.34
CA ARG A 193 -23.23 -7.01 1.83
C ARG A 193 -22.71 -6.11 0.70
N LYS A 194 -23.19 -6.32 -0.51
CA LYS A 194 -22.83 -5.48 -1.66
C LYS A 194 -23.39 -4.05 -1.52
#